data_8d8a024152f9693d20e536cf93e114fb
#
_entry.id   8d8a024152f9693d20e536cf93e114fb
#
_cell.length_a   1.000
_cell.length_b   1.000
_cell.length_c   1.000
_cell.angle_alpha   90.00
_cell.angle_beta   90.00
_cell.angle_gamma   90.00
#
_symmetry.space_group_name_H-M   'P 1'
#
loop_
_entity.id
_entity.type
_entity.pdbx_description
1 polymer ?
#
loop_
_entity_poly.entity_id
_entity_poly.type
_entity_poly.pdbx_seq_one_letter_code
_entity_poly.pdbx_strand_id
1 'polypeptide(L)'
;GESVVICEQVGDPATSKGPVERAVSRIVTPGTLTDAALLDDKRDALLMALSGTRQQFGLAWLNLASGDFRVSEIAPEKLAATIERIRPAEIIVAEGLELPFAPELGSITITRQPDWHFDSEAAARELCAHFKTASLSGFGADGLRPAIAAAGALLRYAQATQTRALPHVQALNVERDGTFLGLDTATRRNLELTETLRGQPAPTLF
;
A
#
# COMPACT_ATOMS: atom_id res chain seq x y z
N GLY A 1 -13.87 4.96 -3.05
CA GLY A 1 -13.73 3.86 -4.00
C GLY A 1 -14.58 2.67 -3.56
N GLU A 2 -14.97 1.83 -4.51
CA GLU A 2 -15.74 0.62 -4.25
C GLU A 2 -14.82 -0.60 -4.37
N SER A 3 -15.13 -1.67 -3.62
CA SER A 3 -14.44 -2.95 -3.73
C SER A 3 -15.30 -3.92 -4.53
N VAL A 4 -14.67 -4.67 -5.43
CA VAL A 4 -15.36 -5.63 -6.31
C VAL A 4 -14.80 -7.03 -6.07
N VAL A 5 -15.69 -7.99 -5.82
CA VAL A 5 -15.32 -9.39 -5.68
C VAL A 5 -15.51 -10.10 -7.01
N ILE A 6 -14.43 -10.67 -7.55
CA ILE A 6 -14.46 -11.46 -8.78
C ILE A 6 -14.54 -12.93 -8.39
N CYS A 7 -15.62 -13.59 -8.84
CA CYS A 7 -15.84 -15.01 -8.63
C CYS A 7 -15.74 -15.74 -9.97
N GLU A 8 -14.95 -16.80 -9.99
CA GLU A 8 -14.83 -17.68 -11.14
C GLU A 8 -15.49 -19.03 -10.88
N GLN A 9 -15.92 -19.68 -11.95
CA GLN A 9 -16.50 -21.00 -11.91
C GLN A 9 -15.42 -22.05 -11.69
N VAL A 10 -15.66 -22.94 -10.72
CA VAL A 10 -14.75 -24.05 -10.41
C VAL A 10 -15.35 -25.36 -10.93
N GLY A 11 -14.60 -26.08 -11.75
CA GLY A 11 -15.01 -27.36 -12.33
C GLY A 11 -15.60 -27.26 -13.75
N ASP A 12 -15.83 -28.43 -14.34
CA ASP A 12 -16.39 -28.55 -15.70
C ASP A 12 -17.94 -28.55 -15.64
N PRO A 13 -18.61 -27.57 -16.29
CA PRO A 13 -20.06 -27.51 -16.37
C PRO A 13 -20.71 -28.76 -16.96
N ALA A 14 -20.01 -29.45 -17.86
CA ALA A 14 -20.53 -30.64 -18.55
C ALA A 14 -20.61 -31.87 -17.63
N THR A 15 -19.86 -31.89 -16.52
CA THR A 15 -19.84 -33.01 -15.57
C THR A 15 -20.59 -32.72 -14.26
N SER A 16 -21.02 -31.49 -14.06
CA SER A 16 -21.75 -31.06 -12.86
C SER A 16 -23.19 -31.52 -12.91
N LYS A 17 -23.67 -32.22 -11.84
CA LYS A 17 -25.08 -32.62 -11.70
C LYS A 17 -25.97 -31.55 -11.03
N GLY A 18 -25.51 -30.30 -10.95
CA GLY A 18 -26.19 -29.19 -10.30
C GLY A 18 -25.58 -27.84 -10.65
N PRO A 19 -25.93 -26.75 -9.91
CA PRO A 19 -25.30 -25.47 -10.08
C PRO A 19 -23.79 -25.60 -9.90
N VAL A 20 -23.02 -25.02 -10.84
CA VAL A 20 -21.56 -25.09 -10.79
C VAL A 20 -21.04 -24.24 -9.63
N GLU A 21 -20.11 -24.80 -8.87
CA GLU A 21 -19.47 -24.10 -7.75
C GLU A 21 -18.69 -22.90 -8.24
N ARG A 22 -18.75 -21.80 -7.47
CA ARG A 22 -18.00 -20.58 -7.74
C ARG A 22 -17.09 -20.27 -6.55
N ALA A 23 -15.83 -19.97 -6.85
CA ALA A 23 -14.87 -19.51 -5.85
C ALA A 23 -14.46 -18.07 -6.11
N VAL A 24 -14.12 -17.35 -5.03
CA VAL A 24 -13.56 -16.01 -5.12
C VAL A 24 -12.17 -16.13 -5.75
N SER A 25 -11.99 -15.51 -6.92
CA SER A 25 -10.74 -15.48 -7.65
C SER A 25 -9.85 -14.34 -7.14
N ARG A 26 -10.43 -13.16 -6.96
CA ARG A 26 -9.74 -12.01 -6.36
C ARG A 26 -10.73 -10.95 -5.88
N ILE A 27 -10.26 -10.07 -4.99
CA ILE A 27 -10.96 -8.87 -4.55
C ILE A 27 -10.19 -7.68 -5.13
N VAL A 28 -10.86 -6.86 -5.91
CA VAL A 28 -10.28 -5.64 -6.48
C VAL A 28 -10.71 -4.46 -5.64
N THR A 29 -9.73 -3.73 -5.10
CA THR A 29 -9.91 -2.48 -4.36
C THR A 29 -9.15 -1.36 -5.06
N PRO A 30 -9.33 -0.09 -4.71
CA PRO A 30 -8.63 1.01 -5.37
C PRO A 30 -7.10 0.86 -5.37
N GLY A 31 -6.51 0.32 -4.30
CA GLY A 31 -5.06 0.11 -4.18
C GLY A 31 -4.56 -1.23 -4.72
N THR A 32 -5.47 -2.16 -5.07
CA THR A 32 -5.11 -3.48 -5.60
C THR A 32 -5.41 -3.66 -7.08
N LEU A 33 -5.71 -2.57 -7.77
CA LEU A 33 -5.95 -2.56 -9.21
C LEU A 33 -4.62 -2.76 -9.96
N THR A 34 -4.51 -3.86 -10.69
CA THR A 34 -3.30 -4.20 -11.48
C THR A 34 -3.56 -4.27 -12.97
N ASP A 35 -4.80 -4.04 -13.40
CA ASP A 35 -5.18 -4.12 -14.80
C ASP A 35 -4.81 -2.80 -15.51
N ALA A 36 -3.84 -2.87 -16.43
CA ALA A 36 -3.34 -1.70 -17.16
C ALA A 36 -4.44 -0.98 -17.96
N ALA A 37 -5.51 -1.68 -18.37
CA ALA A 37 -6.63 -1.07 -19.09
C ALA A 37 -7.54 -0.21 -18.20
N LEU A 38 -7.43 -0.36 -16.87
CA LEU A 38 -8.23 0.35 -15.88
C LEU A 38 -7.38 1.35 -15.07
N LEU A 39 -6.06 1.31 -15.23
CA LEU A 39 -5.16 2.31 -14.65
C LEU A 39 -5.19 3.56 -15.53
N ASP A 40 -5.32 4.72 -14.90
CA ASP A 40 -5.09 6.00 -15.57
C ASP A 40 -3.67 5.99 -16.15
N ASP A 41 -3.49 6.29 -17.43
CA ASP A 41 -2.26 6.07 -18.25
C ASP A 41 -0.94 6.60 -17.63
N LYS A 42 -1.00 7.25 -16.46
CA LYS A 42 0.15 7.91 -15.80
C LYS A 42 0.22 7.75 -14.28
N ARG A 43 -0.61 6.90 -13.65
CA ARG A 43 -0.62 6.78 -12.19
C ARG A 43 -0.58 5.33 -11.74
N ASP A 44 0.43 5.01 -10.94
CA ASP A 44 0.50 3.73 -10.22
C ASP A 44 -0.60 3.65 -9.15
N ALA A 45 -1.34 2.54 -9.11
CA ALA A 45 -2.21 2.25 -7.98
C ALA A 45 -1.37 1.78 -6.80
N LEU A 46 -0.97 2.71 -5.93
CA LEU A 46 -0.20 2.39 -4.75
C LEU A 46 -1.12 2.03 -3.58
N LEU A 47 -0.86 0.89 -2.98
CA LEU A 47 -1.47 0.45 -1.73
C LEU A 47 -0.55 0.85 -0.58
N MET A 48 -1.08 1.53 0.44
CA MET A 48 -0.31 1.96 1.62
C MET A 48 -0.91 1.38 2.89
N ALA A 49 -0.07 1.14 3.90
CA ALA A 49 -0.51 0.90 5.27
C ALA A 49 0.17 1.86 6.23
N LEU A 50 -0.56 2.26 7.27
CA LEU A 50 -0.07 3.11 8.35
C LEU A 50 -0.21 2.36 9.68
N SER A 51 0.85 2.41 10.47
CA SER A 51 0.92 1.95 11.85
C SER A 51 1.64 3.00 12.69
N GLY A 52 1.46 2.98 13.97
CA GLY A 52 2.25 3.84 14.83
C GLY A 52 1.52 4.39 16.03
N THR A 53 2.14 5.38 16.64
CA THR A 53 1.67 6.08 17.83
C THR A 53 1.61 7.58 17.57
N ARG A 54 1.17 8.36 18.57
CA ARG A 54 1.20 9.82 18.49
C ARG A 54 2.61 10.42 18.34
N GLN A 55 3.66 9.63 18.54
CA GLN A 55 5.06 10.09 18.50
C GLN A 55 5.77 9.73 17.19
N GLN A 56 5.36 8.63 16.54
CA GLN A 56 6.02 8.13 15.34
C GLN A 56 5.08 7.28 14.53
N PHE A 57 5.07 7.47 13.22
CA PHE A 57 4.34 6.65 12.26
C PHE A 57 5.29 5.79 11.44
N GLY A 58 4.91 4.53 11.28
CA GLY A 58 5.48 3.63 10.30
C GLY A 58 4.57 3.55 9.09
N LEU A 59 5.17 3.67 7.93
CA LEU A 59 4.51 3.59 6.64
C LEU A 59 5.06 2.40 5.87
N ALA A 60 4.18 1.74 5.15
CA ALA A 60 4.55 0.78 4.12
C ALA A 60 3.72 1.07 2.87
N TRP A 61 4.31 1.00 1.67
CA TRP A 61 3.56 1.12 0.42
C TRP A 61 4.09 0.15 -0.61
N LEU A 62 3.17 -0.35 -1.41
CA LEU A 62 3.40 -1.41 -2.38
C LEU A 62 2.76 -1.05 -3.71
N ASN A 63 3.55 -1.13 -4.77
CA ASN A 63 3.04 -1.22 -6.13
C ASN A 63 2.85 -2.70 -6.46
N LEU A 64 1.61 -3.15 -6.53
CA LEU A 64 1.29 -4.57 -6.80
C LEU A 64 1.67 -5.02 -8.21
N ALA A 65 1.76 -4.12 -9.17
CA ALA A 65 2.13 -4.46 -10.55
C ALA A 65 3.63 -4.70 -10.68
N SER A 66 4.46 -3.85 -10.09
CA SER A 66 5.92 -3.94 -10.16
C SER A 66 6.55 -4.76 -9.04
N GLY A 67 5.86 -4.93 -7.90
CA GLY A 67 6.41 -5.53 -6.70
C GLY A 67 7.32 -4.59 -5.90
N ASP A 68 7.37 -3.29 -6.22
CA ASP A 68 8.14 -2.32 -5.45
C ASP A 68 7.47 -2.12 -4.08
N PHE A 69 8.15 -2.60 -3.04
CA PHE A 69 7.68 -2.58 -1.66
C PHE A 69 8.62 -1.75 -0.81
N ARG A 70 8.10 -0.67 -0.25
CA ARG A 70 8.88 0.29 0.52
C ARG A 70 8.31 0.50 1.90
N VAL A 71 9.21 0.88 2.83
CA VAL A 71 8.85 1.24 4.21
C VAL A 71 9.61 2.48 4.65
N SER A 72 8.99 3.22 5.56
CA SER A 72 9.60 4.39 6.19
C SER A 72 9.05 4.59 7.60
N GLU A 73 9.82 5.27 8.44
CA GLU A 73 9.34 5.83 9.70
C GLU A 73 9.50 7.33 9.68
N ILE A 74 8.44 8.02 10.07
CA ILE A 74 8.40 9.48 10.03
C ILE A 74 7.77 10.06 11.30
N ALA A 75 8.12 11.29 11.60
CA ALA A 75 7.46 12.08 12.61
C ALA A 75 6.04 12.49 12.18
N PRO A 76 5.09 12.64 13.13
CA PRO A 76 3.68 12.90 12.81
C PRO A 76 3.46 14.12 11.93
N GLU A 77 4.24 15.17 12.11
CA GLU A 77 4.14 16.43 11.35
C GLU A 77 4.49 16.27 9.85
N LYS A 78 5.19 15.21 9.49
CA LYS A 78 5.57 14.92 8.10
C LYS A 78 4.58 14.01 7.38
N LEU A 79 3.62 13.45 8.10
CA LEU A 79 2.75 12.40 7.59
C LEU A 79 1.89 12.90 6.43
N ALA A 80 1.23 14.04 6.56
CA ALA A 80 0.38 14.61 5.51
C ALA A 80 1.18 14.86 4.22
N ALA A 81 2.34 15.52 4.32
CA ALA A 81 3.20 15.78 3.17
C ALA A 81 3.74 14.50 2.52
N THR A 82 4.02 13.46 3.32
CA THR A 82 4.48 12.17 2.81
C THR A 82 3.37 11.44 2.06
N ILE A 83 2.14 11.42 2.58
CA ILE A 83 0.98 10.84 1.90
C ILE A 83 0.69 11.59 0.59
N GLU A 84 0.76 12.93 0.61
CA GLU A 84 0.58 13.74 -0.59
C GLU A 84 1.66 13.47 -1.65
N ARG A 85 2.91 13.22 -1.23
CA ARG A 85 4.01 12.84 -2.12
C ARG A 85 3.80 11.47 -2.76
N ILE A 86 3.41 10.46 -1.94
CA ILE A 86 3.25 9.08 -2.40
C ILE A 86 1.96 8.91 -3.18
N ARG A 87 0.89 9.66 -2.84
CA ARG A 87 -0.44 9.62 -3.46
C ARG A 87 -1.02 8.20 -3.56
N PRO A 88 -1.16 7.48 -2.44
CA PRO A 88 -1.72 6.15 -2.48
C PRO A 88 -3.18 6.18 -2.93
N ALA A 89 -3.61 5.16 -3.67
CA ALA A 89 -5.01 4.97 -4.04
C ALA A 89 -5.85 4.46 -2.86
N GLU A 90 -5.21 3.75 -1.93
CA GLU A 90 -5.85 3.19 -0.75
C GLU A 90 -4.87 3.17 0.43
N ILE A 91 -5.40 3.47 1.63
CA ILE A 91 -4.64 3.42 2.88
C ILE A 91 -5.29 2.43 3.84
N ILE A 92 -4.51 1.47 4.32
CA ILE A 92 -4.92 0.47 5.32
C ILE A 92 -4.45 0.93 6.69
N VAL A 93 -5.36 0.90 7.65
CA VAL A 93 -5.08 1.30 9.04
C VAL A 93 -5.72 0.33 10.02
N ALA A 94 -5.17 0.26 11.22
CA ALA A 94 -5.80 -0.45 12.33
C ALA A 94 -7.15 0.18 12.73
N GLU A 95 -8.11 -0.63 13.18
CA GLU A 95 -9.43 -0.13 13.62
C GLU A 95 -9.30 0.91 14.73
N GLY A 96 -8.39 0.69 15.68
CA GLY A 96 -8.12 1.59 16.80
C GLY A 96 -7.22 2.79 16.48
N LEU A 97 -6.68 2.92 15.27
CA LEU A 97 -5.82 4.04 14.91
C LEU A 97 -6.63 5.30 14.59
N GLU A 98 -6.44 6.34 15.39
CA GLU A 98 -6.96 7.68 15.11
C GLU A 98 -6.06 8.41 14.12
N LEU A 99 -6.64 8.87 13.01
CA LEU A 99 -5.96 9.66 11.99
C LEU A 99 -6.26 11.16 12.22
N PRO A 100 -5.31 11.93 12.73
CA PRO A 100 -5.55 13.35 13.06
C PRO A 100 -5.79 14.24 11.83
N PHE A 101 -5.52 13.72 10.63
CA PHE A 101 -5.58 14.43 9.33
C PHE A 101 -6.61 13.78 8.37
N ALA A 102 -7.56 13.02 8.87
CA ALA A 102 -8.60 12.39 8.02
C ALA A 102 -9.30 13.36 7.04
N PRO A 103 -9.59 14.63 7.40
CA PRO A 103 -10.19 15.58 6.48
C PRO A 103 -9.28 15.97 5.30
N GLU A 104 -7.97 15.89 5.46
CA GLU A 104 -6.98 16.31 4.46
C GLU A 104 -6.69 15.22 3.42
N LEU A 105 -7.12 13.97 3.68
CA LEU A 105 -6.89 12.83 2.77
C LEU A 105 -7.78 12.83 1.53
N GLY A 106 -8.76 13.75 1.46
CA GLY A 106 -9.59 13.96 0.26
C GLY A 106 -10.31 12.70 -0.21
N SER A 107 -10.02 12.26 -1.43
CA SER A 107 -10.66 11.10 -2.08
C SER A 107 -9.96 9.76 -1.83
N ILE A 108 -8.93 9.71 -0.98
CA ILE A 108 -8.20 8.46 -0.71
C ILE A 108 -9.11 7.50 0.06
N THR A 109 -9.20 6.27 -0.41
CA THR A 109 -9.96 5.22 0.28
C THR A 109 -9.21 4.75 1.52
N ILE A 110 -9.88 4.77 2.68
CA ILE A 110 -9.33 4.26 3.94
C ILE A 110 -10.01 2.94 4.27
N THR A 111 -9.22 1.87 4.37
CA THR A 111 -9.68 0.53 4.74
C THR A 111 -9.19 0.18 6.14
N ARG A 112 -10.12 -0.11 7.05
CA ARG A 112 -9.80 -0.50 8.42
C ARG A 112 -9.63 -2.01 8.51
N GLN A 113 -8.61 -2.42 9.27
CA GLN A 113 -8.29 -3.82 9.54
C GLN A 113 -8.17 -4.05 11.05
N PRO A 114 -8.43 -5.26 11.54
CA PRO A 114 -8.25 -5.59 12.94
C PRO A 114 -6.87 -5.23 13.47
N ASP A 115 -6.79 -4.71 14.69
CA ASP A 115 -5.55 -4.22 15.31
C ASP A 115 -4.43 -5.27 15.34
N TRP A 116 -4.79 -6.55 15.49
CA TRP A 116 -3.79 -7.64 15.51
C TRP A 116 -3.07 -7.85 14.17
N HIS A 117 -3.58 -7.30 13.06
CA HIS A 117 -2.84 -7.28 11.78
C HIS A 117 -1.58 -6.42 11.84
N PHE A 118 -1.53 -5.49 12.78
CA PHE A 118 -0.43 -4.55 12.97
C PHE A 118 0.52 -4.93 14.12
N ASP A 119 0.54 -6.21 14.52
CA ASP A 119 1.53 -6.72 15.45
C ASP A 119 2.90 -6.81 14.77
N SER A 120 3.89 -6.07 15.31
CA SER A 120 5.21 -5.96 14.68
C SER A 120 6.04 -7.24 14.72
N GLU A 121 5.83 -8.10 15.74
CA GLU A 121 6.57 -9.37 15.84
C GLU A 121 6.00 -10.43 14.89
N ALA A 122 4.68 -10.52 14.79
CA ALA A 122 4.03 -11.37 13.80
C ALA A 122 4.37 -10.91 12.38
N ALA A 123 4.33 -9.60 12.12
CA ALA A 123 4.70 -9.00 10.85
C ALA A 123 6.15 -9.33 10.45
N ALA A 124 7.11 -9.21 11.39
CA ALA A 124 8.51 -9.56 11.12
C ALA A 124 8.66 -11.04 10.72
N ARG A 125 7.98 -11.95 11.41
CA ARG A 125 8.01 -13.38 11.06
C ARG A 125 7.41 -13.66 9.67
N GLU A 126 6.28 -13.02 9.35
CA GLU A 126 5.61 -13.18 8.04
C GLU A 126 6.44 -12.61 6.89
N LEU A 127 7.04 -11.43 7.09
CA LEU A 127 7.94 -10.83 6.11
C LEU A 127 9.19 -11.69 5.89
N CYS A 128 9.81 -12.20 6.97
CA CYS A 128 10.94 -13.14 6.87
C CYS A 128 10.56 -14.42 6.11
N ALA A 129 9.39 -14.99 6.38
CA ALA A 129 8.90 -16.16 5.67
C ALA A 129 8.64 -15.86 4.18
N HIS A 130 8.03 -14.69 3.86
CA HIS A 130 7.77 -14.27 2.50
C HIS A 130 9.06 -14.07 1.69
N PHE A 131 10.03 -13.36 2.24
CA PHE A 131 11.33 -13.08 1.60
C PHE A 131 12.33 -14.24 1.73
N LYS A 132 11.96 -15.32 2.43
CA LYS A 132 12.82 -16.49 2.68
C LYS A 132 14.16 -16.09 3.33
N THR A 133 14.12 -15.20 4.29
CA THR A 133 15.27 -14.70 5.03
C THR A 133 15.16 -14.99 6.52
N ALA A 134 16.29 -15.09 7.22
CA ALA A 134 16.31 -15.30 8.66
C ALA A 134 16.00 -14.02 9.45
N SER A 135 16.26 -12.86 8.89
CA SER A 135 16.01 -11.55 9.52
C SER A 135 15.77 -10.47 8.47
N LEU A 136 15.24 -9.32 8.91
CA LEU A 136 15.03 -8.15 8.06
C LEU A 136 16.26 -7.22 8.02
N SER A 137 17.37 -7.58 8.68
CA SER A 137 18.59 -6.77 8.72
C SER A 137 19.21 -6.55 7.36
N GLY A 138 19.15 -7.55 6.48
CA GLY A 138 19.62 -7.43 5.10
C GLY A 138 18.92 -6.34 4.28
N PHE A 139 17.70 -5.97 4.67
CA PHE A 139 16.93 -4.86 4.08
C PHE A 139 17.15 -3.52 4.82
N GLY A 140 17.92 -3.52 5.92
CA GLY A 140 18.12 -2.33 6.75
C GLY A 140 16.88 -1.93 7.57
N ALA A 141 15.95 -2.86 7.77
CA ALA A 141 14.67 -2.62 8.46
C ALA A 141 14.70 -2.96 9.96
N ASP A 142 15.88 -3.33 10.51
CA ASP A 142 16.01 -3.64 11.93
C ASP A 142 15.62 -2.45 12.81
N GLY A 143 14.78 -2.72 13.80
CA GLY A 143 14.34 -1.71 14.77
C GLY A 143 13.19 -0.83 14.29
N LEU A 144 12.81 -0.87 13.02
CA LEU A 144 11.69 -0.10 12.46
C LEU A 144 10.33 -0.76 12.77
N ARG A 145 10.01 -0.87 14.07
CA ARG A 145 8.82 -1.63 14.53
C ARG A 145 7.51 -1.14 13.92
N PRO A 146 7.18 0.16 13.96
CA PRO A 146 5.97 0.68 13.32
C PRO A 146 5.93 0.42 11.80
N ALA A 147 7.04 0.61 11.10
CA ALA A 147 7.12 0.36 9.67
C ALA A 147 6.97 -1.12 9.31
N ILE A 148 7.56 -2.02 10.12
CA ILE A 148 7.40 -3.48 9.97
C ILE A 148 5.95 -3.89 10.23
N ALA A 149 5.30 -3.35 11.25
CA ALA A 149 3.88 -3.60 11.52
C ALA A 149 3.00 -3.20 10.33
N ALA A 150 3.23 -2.01 9.76
CA ALA A 150 2.55 -1.56 8.56
C ALA A 150 2.83 -2.47 7.36
N ALA A 151 4.09 -2.89 7.16
CA ALA A 151 4.47 -3.77 6.06
C ALA A 151 3.82 -5.15 6.16
N GLY A 152 3.75 -5.74 7.35
CA GLY A 152 3.08 -7.03 7.55
C GLY A 152 1.58 -6.94 7.29
N ALA A 153 0.91 -5.91 7.80
CA ALA A 153 -0.51 -5.67 7.54
C ALA A 153 -0.77 -5.49 6.02
N LEU A 154 0.09 -4.73 5.35
CA LEU A 154 0.00 -4.48 3.91
C LEU A 154 0.17 -5.75 3.09
N LEU A 155 1.21 -6.55 3.39
CA LEU A 155 1.47 -7.82 2.71
C LEU A 155 0.30 -8.79 2.89
N ARG A 156 -0.20 -8.95 4.11
CA ARG A 156 -1.35 -9.80 4.43
C ARG A 156 -2.61 -9.37 3.67
N TYR A 157 -2.90 -8.08 3.65
CA TYR A 157 -4.03 -7.54 2.90
C TYR A 157 -3.89 -7.79 1.39
N ALA A 158 -2.72 -7.53 0.83
CA ALA A 158 -2.43 -7.76 -0.58
C ALA A 158 -2.57 -9.25 -0.95
N GLN A 159 -2.07 -10.17 -0.11
CA GLN A 159 -2.22 -11.61 -0.31
C GLN A 159 -3.68 -12.06 -0.24
N ALA A 160 -4.44 -11.55 0.74
CA ALA A 160 -5.86 -11.86 0.91
C ALA A 160 -6.70 -11.36 -0.27
N THR A 161 -6.46 -10.16 -0.76
CA THR A 161 -7.20 -9.59 -1.90
C THR A 161 -6.85 -10.26 -3.22
N GLN A 162 -5.60 -10.65 -3.43
CA GLN A 162 -5.17 -11.39 -4.62
C GLN A 162 -5.42 -12.90 -4.52
N THR A 163 -5.86 -13.41 -3.35
CA THR A 163 -6.08 -14.85 -3.06
C THR A 163 -4.88 -15.75 -3.42
N ARG A 164 -3.66 -15.21 -3.40
CA ARG A 164 -2.42 -15.92 -3.75
C ARG A 164 -1.18 -15.27 -3.17
N ALA A 165 -0.11 -16.04 -3.12
CA ALA A 165 1.22 -15.52 -2.82
C ALA A 165 1.63 -14.46 -3.86
N LEU A 166 2.47 -13.52 -3.45
CA LEU A 166 3.00 -12.42 -4.28
C LEU A 166 4.49 -12.66 -4.57
N PRO A 167 4.85 -13.62 -5.44
CA PRO A 167 6.24 -14.04 -5.64
C PRO A 167 7.12 -12.96 -6.31
N HIS A 168 6.52 -11.98 -6.95
CA HIS A 168 7.20 -10.85 -7.57
C HIS A 168 7.60 -9.76 -6.57
N VAL A 169 7.02 -9.77 -5.36
CA VAL A 169 7.43 -8.91 -4.24
C VAL A 169 8.62 -9.57 -3.55
N GLN A 170 9.84 -9.22 -3.95
CA GLN A 170 11.05 -9.95 -3.57
C GLN A 170 11.95 -9.20 -2.60
N ALA A 171 11.72 -7.92 -2.39
CA ALA A 171 12.55 -7.07 -1.54
C ALA A 171 11.71 -6.04 -0.79
N LEU A 172 12.26 -5.61 0.34
CA LEU A 172 11.75 -4.52 1.15
C LEU A 172 12.78 -3.38 1.12
N ASN A 173 12.38 -2.23 0.63
CA ASN A 173 13.26 -1.06 0.50
C ASN A 173 12.97 -0.07 1.64
N VAL A 174 13.95 0.24 2.45
CA VAL A 174 13.82 1.24 3.51
C VAL A 174 14.11 2.62 2.96
N GLU A 175 13.09 3.48 2.96
CA GLU A 175 13.23 4.90 2.64
C GLU A 175 13.47 5.67 3.94
N ARG A 176 14.62 6.33 4.04
CA ARG A 176 14.99 7.11 5.21
C ARG A 176 14.71 8.59 4.99
N ASP A 177 14.31 9.24 6.07
CA ASP A 177 14.15 10.70 6.10
C ASP A 177 15.48 11.37 5.73
N GLY A 178 15.43 12.30 4.78
CA GLY A 178 16.65 12.96 4.26
C GLY A 178 17.24 12.37 2.98
N THR A 179 16.75 11.23 2.48
CA THR A 179 17.18 10.67 1.18
C THR A 179 16.63 11.50 0.01
N PHE A 180 15.56 12.26 0.23
CA PHE A 180 14.93 13.12 -0.77
C PHE A 180 14.96 14.57 -0.36
N LEU A 181 15.06 15.46 -1.35
CA LEU A 181 14.87 16.89 -1.12
C LEU A 181 13.41 17.13 -0.69
N GLY A 182 13.23 17.59 0.56
CA GLY A 182 11.91 17.93 1.08
C GLY A 182 11.41 19.21 0.41
N LEU A 183 10.53 19.09 -0.57
CA LEU A 183 9.82 20.21 -1.16
C LEU A 183 8.45 20.31 -0.49
N ASP A 184 8.11 21.50 0.01
CA ASP A 184 6.76 21.77 0.49
C ASP A 184 5.75 21.75 -0.67
N THR A 185 4.47 21.59 -0.33
CA THR A 185 3.36 21.51 -1.29
C THR A 185 3.31 22.70 -2.24
N ALA A 186 3.54 23.92 -1.73
CA ALA A 186 3.53 25.13 -2.54
C ALA A 186 4.69 25.15 -3.53
N THR A 187 5.89 24.76 -3.09
CA THR A 187 7.08 24.67 -3.93
C THR A 187 6.90 23.61 -5.03
N ARG A 188 6.39 22.43 -4.70
CA ARG A 188 6.10 21.37 -5.69
C ARG A 188 5.12 21.84 -6.77
N ARG A 189 4.04 22.50 -6.36
CA ARG A 189 3.04 23.06 -7.26
C ARG A 189 3.61 24.18 -8.14
N ASN A 190 4.38 25.09 -7.55
CA ASN A 190 4.98 26.22 -8.29
C ASN A 190 6.05 25.76 -9.28
N LEU A 191 6.74 24.65 -9.01
CA LEU A 191 7.72 24.06 -9.92
C LEU A 191 7.08 23.18 -11.01
N GLU A 192 5.75 22.99 -10.94
CA GLU A 192 5.00 22.18 -11.91
C GLU A 192 5.65 20.79 -12.15
N LEU A 193 6.13 20.14 -11.09
CA LEU A 193 6.90 18.91 -11.20
C LEU A 193 6.08 17.76 -11.80
N THR A 194 4.84 17.61 -11.38
CA THR A 194 3.94 16.50 -11.76
C THR A 194 2.64 16.95 -12.40
N GLU A 195 2.22 18.20 -12.15
CA GLU A 195 1.01 18.81 -12.69
C GLU A 195 1.24 20.30 -12.91
N THR A 196 0.68 20.84 -13.97
CA THR A 196 0.72 22.30 -14.19
C THR A 196 -0.12 23.04 -13.16
N LEU A 197 0.08 24.35 -12.98
CA LEU A 197 -0.74 25.20 -12.11
C LEU A 197 -2.25 25.15 -12.46
N ARG A 198 -2.58 24.71 -13.67
CA ARG A 198 -3.96 24.50 -14.15
C ARG A 198 -4.45 23.09 -13.96
N GLY A 199 -3.70 22.20 -13.28
CA GLY A 199 -4.08 20.81 -13.03
C GLY A 199 -3.98 19.89 -14.27
N GLN A 200 -3.23 20.29 -15.29
CA GLN A 200 -3.00 19.46 -16.48
C GLN A 200 -1.71 18.64 -16.32
N PRO A 201 -1.68 17.37 -16.76
CA PRO A 201 -0.51 16.51 -16.60
C PRO A 201 0.62 16.78 -17.59
N ALA A 202 0.52 17.77 -18.47
CA ALA A 202 1.57 18.16 -19.41
C ALA A 202 1.43 19.64 -19.84
N PRO A 203 2.53 20.35 -20.10
CA PRO A 203 3.92 19.94 -19.91
C PRO A 203 4.39 20.10 -18.47
N THR A 204 4.95 19.05 -17.89
CA THR A 204 5.53 19.03 -16.55
C THR A 204 7.01 18.65 -16.61
N LEU A 205 7.73 18.80 -15.51
CA LEU A 205 9.15 18.49 -15.45
C LEU A 205 9.43 16.96 -15.50
N PHE A 206 8.44 16.14 -15.10
CA PHE A 206 8.47 14.69 -15.09
C PHE A 206 7.23 14.08 -15.76
#